data_75a2736c2aa8855eba318cc7336de69a
#
_entry.id   75a2736c2aa8855eba318cc7336de69a
#
_cell.length_a   1.000
_cell.length_b   1.000
_cell.length_c   1.000
_cell.angle_alpha   90.00
_cell.angle_beta   90.00
_cell.angle_gamma   90.00
#
_symmetry.space_group_name_H-M   'P 1'
#
loop_
_entity.id
_entity.type
_entity.pdbx_description
1 polymer ?
#
loop_
_entity_poly.entity_id
_entity_poly.type
_entity_poly.pdbx_seq_one_letter_code
_entity_poly.pdbx_strand_id
1 'polypeptide(L)'
;MTPDEQKPDAVVDLLSGTGTGPLWGMASRDLNATLLAWPPGHEVAEHANTEVDVLLIVLGGGGVVVVDQRRHVLAPGRALLIEKGSTRAIRAGADGLRYLSVHKRRGPLTVAPRSEKR
;
A
#
# COMPACT_ATOMS: atom_id res chain seq x y z
N MET A 1 9.87 4.51 19.50
CA MET A 1 8.82 3.62 19.56
C MET A 1 9.18 2.32 20.18
N THR A 2 8.38 1.86 21.05
CA THR A 2 8.67 0.61 21.69
C THR A 2 8.18 -0.52 20.86
N PRO A 3 8.72 -1.69 21.02
CA PRO A 3 8.20 -2.83 20.28
C PRO A 3 6.74 -3.10 20.55
N ASP A 4 6.24 -2.67 21.69
CA ASP A 4 4.85 -2.90 21.99
C ASP A 4 3.92 -2.19 21.06
N GLU A 5 4.34 -1.06 20.55
CA GLU A 5 3.50 -0.32 19.65
C GLU A 5 3.32 -0.99 18.31
N GLN A 6 4.09 -2.04 18.05
CA GLN A 6 3.98 -2.74 16.79
C GLN A 6 3.36 -4.12 16.95
N LYS A 7 2.81 -4.40 18.09
CA LYS A 7 2.20 -5.70 18.30
C LYS A 7 1.03 -5.90 17.37
N PRO A 8 0.85 -7.09 16.87
CA PRO A 8 -0.24 -7.35 15.93
C PRO A 8 -1.62 -7.11 16.50
N ASP A 9 -1.76 -7.14 17.84
CA ASP A 9 -3.07 -6.92 18.43
C ASP A 9 -3.37 -5.46 18.67
N ALA A 10 -2.51 -4.56 18.23
CA ALA A 10 -2.79 -3.14 18.37
C ALA A 10 -3.98 -2.77 17.48
N VAL A 11 -4.79 -1.86 17.95
CA VAL A 11 -5.96 -1.39 17.22
C VAL A 11 -5.70 0.05 16.79
N VAL A 12 -6.00 0.34 15.53
CA VAL A 12 -5.76 1.64 14.95
C VAL A 12 -7.02 2.12 14.24
N ASP A 13 -7.31 3.40 14.36
CA ASP A 13 -8.42 3.99 13.63
C ASP A 13 -7.87 4.47 12.28
N LEU A 14 -8.23 3.76 11.23
CA LEU A 14 -7.71 4.05 9.90
C LEU A 14 -8.28 5.32 9.28
N LEU A 15 -9.33 5.88 9.87
CA LEU A 15 -9.95 7.07 9.33
C LEU A 15 -9.49 8.34 10.03
N SER A 16 -8.73 8.22 11.10
CA SER A 16 -8.23 9.39 11.81
C SER A 16 -6.80 9.71 11.36
N GLY A 17 -6.29 10.82 11.84
CA GLY A 17 -4.94 11.22 11.52
C GLY A 17 -4.87 12.07 10.27
N THR A 18 -3.85 12.91 10.21
CA THR A 18 -3.66 13.82 9.09
C THR A 18 -2.23 13.68 8.59
N GLY A 19 -1.97 14.26 7.45
CA GLY A 19 -0.64 14.22 6.87
C GLY A 19 -0.67 13.52 5.53
N THR A 20 0.49 13.36 4.92
CA THR A 20 0.61 12.72 3.61
C THR A 20 1.73 11.69 3.66
N GLY A 21 1.67 10.78 2.71
CA GLY A 21 2.60 9.67 2.64
C GLY A 21 2.17 8.54 3.55
N PRO A 22 3.09 7.69 3.96
CA PRO A 22 2.77 6.62 4.89
C PRO A 22 2.45 7.20 6.26
N LEU A 23 1.22 7.00 6.74
CA LEU A 23 0.78 7.52 8.02
C LEU A 23 0.93 6.52 9.15
N TRP A 24 0.85 5.24 8.83
CA TRP A 24 0.86 4.20 9.85
C TRP A 24 1.23 2.88 9.18
N GLY A 25 1.91 2.06 9.93
CA GLY A 25 2.28 0.74 9.45
C GLY A 25 2.25 -0.29 10.57
N MET A 26 1.98 -1.52 10.22
CA MET A 26 1.97 -2.63 11.14
C MET A 26 2.53 -3.86 10.44
N ALA A 27 3.31 -4.62 11.14
CA ALA A 27 3.85 -5.84 10.58
C ALA A 27 3.80 -6.96 11.61
N SER A 28 3.46 -8.13 11.16
CA SER A 28 3.59 -9.35 11.95
C SER A 28 4.62 -10.22 11.26
N ARG A 29 4.70 -11.46 11.67
CA ARG A 29 5.59 -12.40 10.99
C ARG A 29 5.20 -12.56 9.52
N ASP A 30 3.91 -12.55 9.23
CA ASP A 30 3.44 -12.89 7.90
C ASP A 30 2.81 -11.75 7.13
N LEU A 31 2.37 -10.71 7.80
CA LEU A 31 1.64 -9.63 7.15
C LEU A 31 2.29 -8.29 7.36
N ASN A 32 2.11 -7.45 6.37
CA ASN A 32 2.50 -6.06 6.42
C ASN A 32 1.33 -5.22 5.95
N ALA A 33 1.01 -4.18 6.69
CA ALA A 33 -0.07 -3.27 6.33
C ALA A 33 0.42 -1.84 6.50
N THR A 34 0.09 -0.98 5.55
CA THR A 34 0.51 0.42 5.58
C THR A 34 -0.67 1.29 5.18
N LEU A 35 -0.93 2.30 5.98
CA LEU A 35 -1.93 3.31 5.65
C LEU A 35 -1.23 4.45 4.92
N LEU A 36 -1.72 4.78 3.75
CA LEU A 36 -1.14 5.86 2.95
C LEU A 36 -2.20 6.92 2.67
N ALA A 37 -1.78 8.15 2.65
CA ALA A 37 -2.63 9.27 2.29
C ALA A 37 -1.86 10.17 1.33
N TRP A 38 -2.50 10.52 0.23
CA TRP A 38 -1.88 11.35 -0.78
C TRP A 38 -2.70 12.63 -0.98
N PRO A 39 -2.05 13.74 -1.21
CA PRO A 39 -2.78 14.99 -1.46
C PRO A 39 -3.44 14.97 -2.84
N PRO A 40 -4.35 15.89 -3.11
CA PRO A 40 -5.00 15.94 -4.41
C PRO A 40 -3.99 15.99 -5.55
N GLY A 41 -4.24 15.19 -6.56
CA GLY A 41 -3.41 15.16 -7.76
C GLY A 41 -2.08 14.45 -7.65
N HIS A 42 -1.75 13.93 -6.48
CA HIS A 42 -0.48 13.23 -6.29
C HIS A 42 -0.42 12.01 -7.20
N GLU A 43 0.75 11.77 -7.77
CA GLU A 43 0.96 10.61 -8.62
C GLU A 43 2.00 9.69 -8.03
N VAL A 44 1.69 8.42 -8.00
CA VAL A 44 2.66 7.37 -7.69
C VAL A 44 3.04 6.76 -9.03
N ALA A 45 4.29 6.91 -9.41
CA ALA A 45 4.75 6.50 -10.71
C ALA A 45 4.59 5.01 -10.93
N GLU A 46 4.48 4.64 -12.19
CA GLU A 46 4.32 3.24 -12.55
C GLU A 46 5.47 2.40 -12.03
N HIS A 47 5.15 1.31 -11.40
CA HIS A 47 6.15 0.38 -10.92
C HIS A 47 5.52 -1.01 -10.78
N ALA A 48 6.36 -2.01 -10.61
CA ALA A 48 5.89 -3.37 -10.41
C ALA A 48 6.50 -3.92 -9.14
N ASN A 49 5.70 -4.73 -8.44
CA ASN A 49 6.18 -5.46 -7.30
C ASN A 49 6.23 -6.92 -7.70
N THR A 50 7.40 -7.51 -7.75
CA THR A 50 7.55 -8.87 -8.23
C THR A 50 7.58 -9.90 -7.11
N GLU A 51 7.44 -9.47 -5.86
CA GLU A 51 7.59 -10.37 -4.74
C GLU A 51 6.29 -10.81 -4.11
N VAL A 52 5.31 -9.93 -4.05
CA VAL A 52 4.08 -10.22 -3.33
C VAL A 52 2.88 -9.61 -4.04
N ASP A 53 1.73 -10.21 -3.80
CA ASP A 53 0.46 -9.61 -4.18
C ASP A 53 0.14 -8.50 -3.19
N VAL A 54 -0.57 -7.47 -3.63
CA VAL A 54 -0.93 -6.36 -2.79
C VAL A 54 -2.43 -6.14 -2.84
N LEU A 55 -3.05 -6.04 -1.67
CA LEU A 55 -4.47 -5.71 -1.57
C LEU A 55 -4.56 -4.25 -1.15
N LEU A 56 -5.25 -3.45 -1.96
CA LEU A 56 -5.53 -2.05 -1.63
C LEU A 56 -6.98 -1.92 -1.21
N ILE A 57 -7.21 -1.22 -0.12
CA ILE A 57 -8.56 -0.96 0.36
C ILE A 57 -8.69 0.54 0.50
N VAL A 58 -9.59 1.14 -0.29
CA VAL A 58 -9.74 2.59 -0.31
C VAL A 58 -10.64 3.02 0.83
N LEU A 59 -10.16 3.98 1.61
CA LEU A 59 -10.84 4.44 2.80
C LEU A 59 -11.38 5.86 2.66
N GLY A 60 -10.77 6.67 1.83
CA GLY A 60 -11.21 8.06 1.69
C GLY A 60 -10.71 8.67 0.40
N GLY A 61 -11.37 9.75 -0.02
CA GLY A 61 -11.00 10.42 -1.25
C GLY A 61 -11.33 9.59 -2.46
N GLY A 62 -10.45 9.59 -3.43
CA GLY A 62 -10.63 8.81 -4.64
C GLY A 62 -9.49 9.02 -5.60
N GLY A 63 -9.61 8.42 -6.76
CA GLY A 63 -8.58 8.55 -7.77
C GLY A 63 -8.68 7.44 -8.79
N VAL A 64 -7.57 7.15 -9.41
CA VAL A 64 -7.49 6.17 -10.46
C VAL A 64 -6.24 5.34 -10.26
N VAL A 65 -6.36 4.04 -10.48
CA VAL A 65 -5.18 3.19 -10.56
C VAL A 65 -5.19 2.52 -11.93
N VAL A 66 -4.04 2.45 -12.55
CA VAL A 66 -3.88 1.74 -13.82
C VAL A 66 -3.05 0.50 -13.50
N VAL A 67 -3.63 -0.67 -13.74
CA VAL A 67 -2.96 -1.94 -13.50
C VAL A 67 -2.86 -2.67 -14.83
N ASP A 68 -1.63 -2.90 -15.28
CA ASP A 68 -1.38 -3.57 -16.56
C ASP A 68 -2.21 -2.94 -17.66
N GLN A 69 -2.20 -1.59 -17.71
CA GLN A 69 -2.88 -0.80 -18.72
C GLN A 69 -4.40 -0.76 -18.57
N ARG A 70 -4.95 -1.33 -17.51
CA ARG A 70 -6.38 -1.24 -17.26
C ARG A 70 -6.63 -0.20 -16.18
N ARG A 71 -7.57 0.67 -16.46
CA ARG A 71 -7.88 1.79 -15.59
C ARG A 71 -9.01 1.42 -14.65
N HIS A 72 -8.84 1.67 -13.35
CA HIS A 72 -9.87 1.42 -12.36
C HIS A 72 -10.07 2.68 -11.52
N VAL A 73 -11.33 3.01 -11.28
CA VAL A 73 -11.66 4.16 -10.46
C VAL A 73 -11.64 3.72 -9.00
N LEU A 74 -10.97 4.50 -8.17
CA LEU A 74 -10.87 4.25 -6.75
C LEU A 74 -11.86 5.13 -6.01
N ALA A 75 -12.61 4.54 -5.10
CA ALA A 75 -13.57 5.25 -4.28
C ALA A 75 -13.65 4.55 -2.92
N PRO A 76 -14.08 5.25 -1.87
CA PRO A 76 -14.13 4.65 -0.54
C PRO A 76 -14.94 3.36 -0.54
N GLY A 77 -14.42 2.36 0.12
CA GLY A 77 -15.07 1.06 0.21
C GLY A 77 -14.68 0.08 -0.86
N ARG A 78 -13.91 0.51 -1.86
CA ARG A 78 -13.47 -0.40 -2.91
C ARG A 78 -12.16 -1.07 -2.52
N ALA A 79 -12.01 -2.32 -2.89
CA ALA A 79 -10.79 -3.06 -2.69
C ALA A 79 -10.29 -3.55 -4.04
N LEU A 80 -8.97 -3.62 -4.19
CA LEU A 80 -8.36 -4.03 -5.43
C LEU A 80 -7.19 -4.94 -5.13
N LEU A 81 -7.14 -6.09 -5.78
CA LEU A 81 -5.99 -6.97 -5.66
C LEU A 81 -5.06 -6.73 -6.85
N ILE A 82 -3.81 -6.44 -6.55
CA ILE A 82 -2.79 -6.25 -7.57
C ILE A 82 -1.82 -7.41 -7.43
N GLU A 83 -1.81 -8.29 -8.42
CA GLU A 83 -0.98 -9.49 -8.34
C GLU A 83 0.48 -9.15 -8.58
N LYS A 84 1.34 -9.92 -7.96
CA LYS A 84 2.77 -9.71 -8.16
C LYS A 84 3.09 -9.80 -9.64
N GLY A 85 4.02 -8.98 -10.06
CA GLY A 85 4.40 -8.92 -11.47
C GLY A 85 3.62 -7.91 -12.28
N SER A 86 2.45 -7.47 -11.79
CA SER A 86 1.68 -6.46 -12.52
C SER A 86 2.29 -5.09 -12.32
N THR A 87 2.17 -4.25 -13.34
CA THR A 87 2.55 -2.85 -13.19
C THR A 87 1.36 -2.08 -12.65
N ARG A 88 1.63 -1.01 -11.92
CA ARG A 88 0.57 -0.14 -11.45
C ARG A 88 1.05 1.28 -11.30
N ALA A 89 0.16 2.20 -11.54
CA ALA A 89 0.37 3.62 -11.31
C ALA A 89 -0.90 4.17 -10.67
N ILE A 90 -0.76 5.09 -9.72
CA ILE A 90 -1.88 5.63 -8.98
C ILE A 90 -1.89 7.13 -9.12
N ARG A 91 -3.08 7.70 -9.22
CA ARG A 91 -3.25 9.14 -9.23
C ARG A 91 -4.38 9.50 -8.29
N ALA A 92 -4.08 10.31 -7.29
CA ALA A 92 -5.09 10.80 -6.37
C ALA A 92 -5.98 11.82 -7.07
N GLY A 93 -7.26 11.80 -6.76
CA GLY A 93 -8.21 12.72 -7.32
C GLY A 93 -8.25 14.05 -6.59
N ALA A 94 -9.33 14.81 -6.82
CA ALA A 94 -9.44 16.16 -6.30
C ALA A 94 -9.53 16.23 -4.78
N ASP A 95 -9.97 15.15 -4.14
CA ASP A 95 -10.09 15.11 -2.70
C ASP A 95 -8.96 14.33 -2.03
N GLY A 96 -7.91 14.05 -2.77
CA GLY A 96 -6.84 13.22 -2.26
C GLY A 96 -7.23 11.75 -2.28
N LEU A 97 -6.42 10.92 -1.68
CA LEU A 97 -6.66 9.48 -1.67
C LEU A 97 -6.05 8.88 -0.42
N ARG A 98 -6.86 8.10 0.30
CA ARG A 98 -6.39 7.40 1.48
C ARG A 98 -6.72 5.93 1.32
N TYR A 99 -5.73 5.07 1.49
CA TYR A 99 -5.96 3.64 1.36
C TYR A 99 -5.05 2.84 2.27
N LEU A 100 -5.47 1.61 2.55
CA LEU A 100 -4.66 0.65 3.27
C LEU A 100 -4.07 -0.31 2.25
N SER A 101 -2.77 -0.53 2.35
CA SER A 101 -2.06 -1.47 1.49
C SER A 101 -1.65 -2.66 2.36
N VAL A 102 -2.08 -3.85 1.98
CA VAL A 102 -1.80 -5.05 2.75
C VAL A 102 -1.13 -6.08 1.85
N HIS A 103 -0.06 -6.66 2.33
CA HIS A 103 0.60 -7.71 1.58
C HIS A 103 1.31 -8.66 2.52
N LYS A 104 1.66 -9.82 2.00
CA LYS A 104 2.46 -10.76 2.74
C LYS A 104 3.80 -10.11 3.04
N ARG A 105 4.28 -10.31 4.22
CA ARG A 105 5.57 -9.73 4.58
C ARG A 105 6.66 -10.34 3.70
N ARG A 106 7.49 -9.48 3.15
CA ARG A 106 8.62 -9.95 2.36
C ARG A 106 9.61 -10.60 3.29
N GLY A 107 10.30 -11.61 2.79
CA GLY A 107 11.30 -12.30 3.58
C GLY A 107 12.44 -11.37 3.93
N PRO A 108 13.23 -11.77 4.89
CA PRO A 108 14.36 -10.95 5.25
C PRO A 108 15.31 -10.82 4.07
N LEU A 109 15.97 -9.71 4.01
CA LEU A 109 16.92 -9.52 3.01
C LEU A 109 17.97 -10.50 3.17
N THR A 110 18.14 -11.34 2.21
CA THR A 110 19.20 -12.24 2.26
C THR A 110 20.30 -11.66 1.54
N VAL A 111 21.40 -11.82 2.09
CA VAL A 111 22.44 -11.37 1.45
C VAL A 111 22.96 -12.27 0.55
N ALA A 112 22.49 -13.23 0.52
CA ALA A 112 22.96 -14.10 -0.32
C ALA A 112 22.90 -13.69 -1.52
N PRO A 113 23.48 -13.82 -1.78
CA PRO A 113 23.63 -13.35 -2.79
C PRO A 113 22.73 -13.37 -3.64
N ARG A 114 22.19 -13.15 -3.49
CA ARG A 114 21.34 -12.99 -4.17
C ARG A 114 21.72 -12.35 -5.09
N SER A 115 22.28 -12.25 -5.13
CA SER A 115 22.60 -11.55 -5.75
C SER A 115 22.67 -11.82 -6.84
N GLU A 116 22.61 -12.33 -7.07
CA GLU A 116 22.62 -12.43 -7.95
C GLU A 116 21.69 -12.46 -8.57
N LYS A 117 21.19 -12.56 -8.49
CA LYS A 117 20.26 -12.56 -8.97
C LYS A 117 19.70 -11.71 -9.11
N ARG A 118 19.70 -11.45 -9.26
CA ARG A 118 19.09 -10.61 -9.26
C ARG A 118 19.21 -9.99 -9.97
#